data_9e13cc7fe56155e7ba13c2e9d2e579b4
#
_entry.id   9e13cc7fe56155e7ba13c2e9d2e579b4
#
_cell.length_a   1.000
_cell.length_b   1.000
_cell.length_c   1.000
_cell.angle_alpha   90.00
_cell.angle_beta   90.00
_cell.angle_gamma   90.00
#
_symmetry.space_group_name_H-M   'P 1'
#
loop_
_entity.id
_entity.type
_entity.pdbx_description
1 polymer ?
#
loop_
_entity_poly.entity_id
_entity_poly.type
_entity_poly.pdbx_seq_one_letter_code
_entity_poly.pdbx_strand_id
1 'polypeptide(L)'
;MDTRFAISNYPDAKAVTEKLDHLISLPMHSINPDVLKKYEEEYFDAKCQKSKAMIAEAREIIPGGVQHNLAFNYPFPLVFTKAEGAKLYDIDGNEYYDFLQAGGPTVLGSNPQIVRDQVIDLLPL
;
A
#
# COMPACT_ATOMS: atom_id res chain seq x y z
N MET A 1 35.78 11.31 12.80
CA MET A 1 34.69 11.04 11.86
C MET A 1 33.63 10.29 12.63
N ASP A 2 32.41 10.80 12.68
CA ASP A 2 31.33 10.15 13.42
C ASP A 2 30.87 8.89 12.68
N THR A 3 31.14 7.72 13.24
CA THR A 3 30.84 6.41 12.61
C THR A 3 29.45 5.86 12.97
N ARG A 4 28.62 6.65 13.66
CA ARG A 4 27.30 6.20 14.14
C ARG A 4 26.34 5.77 13.03
N PHE A 5 26.57 6.25 11.81
CA PHE A 5 25.76 5.93 10.62
C PHE A 5 26.53 5.11 9.58
N ALA A 6 27.78 4.73 9.87
CA ALA A 6 28.53 3.87 8.96
C ALA A 6 28.25 2.40 9.25
N ILE A 7 27.92 1.63 8.21
CA ILE A 7 27.87 0.18 8.29
C ILE A 7 29.30 -0.29 8.48
N SER A 8 29.63 -0.74 9.71
CA SER A 8 30.96 -1.19 10.07
C SER A 8 31.28 -2.62 9.60
N ASN A 9 30.23 -3.42 9.38
CA ASN A 9 30.33 -4.79 8.88
C ASN A 9 29.39 -4.98 7.68
N TYR A 10 29.96 -5.23 6.53
CA TYR A 10 29.20 -5.67 5.36
C TYR A 10 29.00 -7.18 5.44
N PRO A 11 27.81 -7.70 5.15
CA PRO A 11 27.61 -9.13 5.07
C PRO A 11 28.50 -9.73 3.98
N ASP A 12 29.07 -10.90 4.25
CA ASP A 12 29.84 -11.64 3.24
C ASP A 12 28.90 -12.03 2.08
N ALA A 13 29.25 -11.59 0.88
CA ALA A 13 28.45 -11.83 -0.32
C ALA A 13 28.22 -13.33 -0.59
N LYS A 14 29.24 -14.16 -0.31
CA LYS A 14 29.13 -15.62 -0.45
C LYS A 14 28.12 -16.19 0.54
N ALA A 15 28.16 -15.79 1.80
CA ALA A 15 27.22 -16.24 2.81
C ALA A 15 25.78 -15.78 2.51
N VAL A 16 25.60 -14.60 1.92
CA VAL A 16 24.29 -14.12 1.44
C VAL A 16 23.78 -14.98 0.29
N THR A 17 24.65 -15.27 -0.71
CA THR A 17 24.28 -16.12 -1.86
C THR A 17 23.90 -17.53 -1.40
N GLU A 18 24.68 -18.14 -0.51
CA GLU A 18 24.37 -19.48 0.04
C GLU A 18 23.00 -19.51 0.74
N LYS A 19 22.65 -18.46 1.49
CA LYS A 19 21.32 -18.34 2.11
C LYS A 19 20.20 -18.17 1.08
N LEU A 20 20.44 -17.41 0.02
CA LEU A 20 19.48 -17.23 -1.06
C LEU A 20 19.25 -18.54 -1.83
N ASP A 21 20.33 -19.25 -2.17
CA ASP A 21 20.25 -20.54 -2.84
C ASP A 21 19.49 -21.57 -1.98
N HIS A 22 19.76 -21.58 -0.67
CA HIS A 22 18.98 -22.40 0.25
C HIS A 22 17.49 -22.03 0.25
N LEU A 23 17.15 -20.74 0.33
CA LEU A 23 15.76 -20.25 0.29
C LEU A 23 15.05 -20.65 -1.02
N ILE A 24 15.74 -20.52 -2.16
CA ILE A 24 15.17 -20.88 -3.48
C ILE A 24 14.97 -22.39 -3.59
N SER A 25 15.80 -23.20 -2.91
CA SER A 25 15.66 -24.67 -2.90
C SER A 25 14.47 -25.17 -2.05
N LEU A 26 13.92 -24.33 -1.17
CA LEU A 26 12.77 -24.72 -0.37
C LEU A 26 11.49 -24.77 -1.24
N PRO A 27 10.56 -25.69 -0.94
CA PRO A 27 9.29 -25.72 -1.64
C PRO A 27 8.55 -24.40 -1.41
N MET A 28 7.96 -23.83 -2.50
CA MET A 28 7.12 -22.65 -2.38
C MET A 28 5.98 -22.90 -1.41
N HIS A 29 5.81 -21.98 -0.47
CA HIS A 29 4.64 -22.01 0.40
C HIS A 29 3.38 -21.78 -0.44
N SER A 30 2.51 -22.77 -0.50
CA SER A 30 1.23 -22.62 -1.21
C SER A 30 0.23 -21.91 -0.33
N ILE A 31 -0.39 -20.85 -0.86
CA ILE A 31 -1.53 -20.20 -0.21
C ILE A 31 -2.74 -21.10 -0.41
N ASN A 32 -3.45 -21.41 0.68
CA ASN A 32 -4.69 -22.17 0.59
C ASN A 32 -5.78 -21.34 -0.11
N PRO A 33 -6.31 -21.78 -1.29
CA PRO A 33 -7.34 -21.05 -2.01
C PRO A 33 -8.61 -20.78 -1.21
N ASP A 34 -8.99 -21.69 -0.32
CA ASP A 34 -10.19 -21.54 0.52
C ASP A 34 -10.04 -20.39 1.52
N VAL A 35 -8.82 -20.18 2.04
CA VAL A 35 -8.52 -19.03 2.92
C VAL A 35 -8.65 -17.72 2.16
N LEU A 36 -8.13 -17.65 0.93
CA LEU A 36 -8.27 -16.45 0.08
C LEU A 36 -9.74 -16.19 -0.25
N LYS A 37 -10.49 -17.20 -0.64
CA LYS A 37 -11.90 -17.08 -0.97
C LYS A 37 -12.72 -16.61 0.23
N LYS A 38 -12.48 -17.20 1.41
CA LYS A 38 -13.11 -16.76 2.65
C LYS A 38 -12.81 -15.29 2.97
N TYR A 39 -11.56 -14.85 2.79
CA TYR A 39 -11.17 -13.45 2.99
C TYR A 39 -11.85 -12.50 2.00
N GLU A 40 -11.97 -12.90 0.73
CA GLU A 40 -12.71 -12.17 -0.28
C GLU A 40 -14.19 -12.00 0.09
N GLU A 41 -14.86 -13.09 0.43
CA GLU A 41 -16.29 -13.09 0.77
C GLU A 41 -16.59 -12.35 2.09
N GLU A 42 -15.87 -12.68 3.16
CA GLU A 42 -16.16 -12.17 4.51
C GLU A 42 -15.70 -10.71 4.71
N TYR A 43 -14.67 -10.27 4.02
CA TYR A 43 -14.14 -8.93 4.18
C TYR A 43 -14.51 -8.02 3.00
N PHE A 44 -14.01 -8.31 1.81
CA PHE A 44 -14.17 -7.40 0.67
C PHE A 44 -15.62 -7.34 0.20
N ASP A 45 -16.28 -8.46 -0.01
CA ASP A 45 -17.68 -8.49 -0.44
C ASP A 45 -18.62 -8.00 0.65
N ALA A 46 -18.30 -8.20 1.92
CA ALA A 46 -19.15 -7.73 3.01
C ALA A 46 -18.97 -6.24 3.34
N LYS A 47 -17.75 -5.69 3.21
CA LYS A 47 -17.40 -4.37 3.74
C LYS A 47 -17.00 -3.32 2.69
N CYS A 48 -16.75 -3.70 1.43
CA CYS A 48 -16.17 -2.81 0.44
C CYS A 48 -17.03 -2.72 -0.84
N GLN A 49 -18.37 -2.75 -0.70
CA GLN A 49 -19.30 -2.80 -1.82
C GLN A 49 -19.32 -1.53 -2.67
N LYS A 50 -19.15 -0.35 -2.07
CA LYS A 50 -19.09 0.91 -2.81
C LYS A 50 -17.81 1.00 -3.62
N SER A 51 -16.67 0.59 -3.03
CA SER A 51 -15.41 0.49 -3.76
C SER A 51 -15.53 -0.47 -4.94
N LYS A 52 -16.14 -1.65 -4.74
CA LYS A 52 -16.38 -2.64 -5.80
C LYS A 52 -17.20 -2.06 -6.95
N ALA A 53 -18.31 -1.39 -6.64
CA ALA A 53 -19.19 -0.79 -7.64
C ALA A 53 -18.47 0.34 -8.42
N MET A 54 -17.78 1.23 -7.73
CA MET A 54 -17.06 2.35 -8.34
C MET A 54 -15.93 1.88 -9.26
N ILE A 55 -15.18 0.86 -8.85
CA ILE A 55 -14.12 0.28 -9.68
C ILE A 55 -14.70 -0.44 -10.91
N ALA A 56 -15.85 -1.10 -10.77
CA ALA A 56 -16.54 -1.72 -11.91
C ALA A 56 -16.94 -0.68 -12.96
N GLU A 57 -17.51 0.44 -12.52
CA GLU A 57 -17.84 1.57 -13.40
C GLU A 57 -16.59 2.20 -14.02
N ALA A 58 -15.55 2.44 -13.23
CA ALA A 58 -14.29 3.03 -13.71
C ALA A 58 -13.60 2.17 -14.78
N ARG A 59 -13.74 0.84 -14.74
CA ARG A 59 -13.16 -0.07 -15.74
C ARG A 59 -13.72 0.11 -17.14
N GLU A 60 -14.91 0.67 -17.27
CA GLU A 60 -15.50 0.99 -18.58
C GLU A 60 -14.79 2.17 -19.28
N ILE A 61 -14.06 2.98 -18.51
CA ILE A 61 -13.45 4.23 -18.99
C ILE A 61 -11.91 4.19 -18.85
N ILE A 62 -11.41 3.61 -17.77
CA ILE A 62 -9.98 3.59 -17.42
C ILE A 62 -9.49 2.13 -17.40
N PRO A 63 -8.40 1.80 -18.10
CA PRO A 63 -7.82 0.46 -18.04
C PRO A 63 -7.60 -0.01 -16.60
N GLY A 64 -8.27 -1.10 -16.22
CA GLY A 64 -8.22 -1.66 -14.86
C GLY A 64 -8.99 -0.88 -13.79
N GLY A 65 -9.62 0.25 -14.14
CA GLY A 65 -10.39 1.07 -13.20
C GLY A 65 -9.55 1.88 -12.22
N VAL A 66 -8.25 2.03 -12.48
CA VAL A 66 -7.32 2.73 -11.58
C VAL A 66 -6.37 3.65 -12.35
N GLN A 67 -5.92 4.71 -11.70
CA GLN A 67 -5.03 5.72 -12.29
C GLN A 67 -3.57 5.27 -12.42
N HIS A 68 -3.18 4.19 -11.75
CA HIS A 68 -1.80 3.71 -11.73
C HIS A 68 -1.73 2.19 -11.51
N ASN A 69 -0.76 1.52 -12.14
CA ASN A 69 -0.61 0.07 -12.03
C ASN A 69 -0.33 -0.43 -10.61
N LEU A 70 0.31 0.37 -9.74
CA LEU A 70 0.52 0.01 -8.33
C LEU A 70 -0.79 0.00 -7.51
N ALA A 71 -1.87 0.54 -8.04
CA ALA A 71 -3.19 0.51 -7.40
C ALA A 71 -3.98 -0.77 -7.71
N PHE A 72 -3.44 -1.68 -8.55
CA PHE A 72 -4.05 -2.99 -8.76
C PHE A 72 -3.90 -3.84 -7.50
N ASN A 73 -5.04 -4.20 -6.91
CA ASN A 73 -5.12 -5.07 -5.75
C ASN A 73 -6.19 -6.14 -5.95
N TYR A 74 -5.94 -7.30 -5.39
CA TYR A 74 -6.91 -8.39 -5.34
C TYR A 74 -7.79 -8.25 -4.07
N PRO A 75 -9.10 -8.53 -4.14
CA PRO A 75 -9.90 -8.92 -5.31
C PRO A 75 -10.27 -7.76 -6.22
N PHE A 76 -10.26 -6.55 -5.73
CA PHE A 76 -10.43 -5.29 -6.46
C PHE A 76 -9.77 -4.15 -5.69
N PRO A 77 -9.37 -3.07 -6.38
CA PRO A 77 -8.84 -1.86 -5.73
C PRO A 77 -9.85 -1.23 -4.78
N LEU A 78 -9.37 -0.67 -3.67
CA LEU A 78 -10.18 0.14 -2.76
C LEU A 78 -10.17 1.60 -3.20
N VAL A 79 -11.28 2.29 -2.98
CA VAL A 79 -11.43 3.72 -3.27
C VAL A 79 -11.30 4.51 -1.98
N PHE A 80 -10.19 5.22 -1.82
CA PHE A 80 -9.94 6.05 -0.64
C PHE A 80 -10.49 7.46 -0.84
N THR A 81 -11.18 7.97 0.18
CA THR A 81 -11.78 9.32 0.19
C THR A 81 -11.08 10.26 1.15
N LYS A 82 -10.33 9.73 2.11
CA LYS A 82 -9.60 10.50 3.12
C LYS A 82 -8.29 9.81 3.47
N ALA A 83 -7.24 10.63 3.71
CA ALA A 83 -5.98 10.20 4.28
C ALA A 83 -5.54 11.19 5.37
N GLU A 84 -5.10 10.69 6.52
CA GLU A 84 -4.69 11.52 7.65
C GLU A 84 -3.62 10.82 8.50
N GLY A 85 -2.46 11.43 8.63
CA GLY A 85 -1.31 10.81 9.30
C GLY A 85 -0.94 9.48 8.65
N ALA A 86 -1.00 8.39 9.42
CA ALA A 86 -0.71 7.04 8.94
C ALA A 86 -1.99 6.25 8.56
N LYS A 87 -3.12 6.93 8.40
CA LYS A 87 -4.40 6.27 8.17
C LYS A 87 -5.04 6.66 6.84
N LEU A 88 -5.66 5.66 6.20
CA LEU A 88 -6.50 5.81 5.02
C LEU A 88 -7.94 5.42 5.36
N TYR A 89 -8.89 6.07 4.73
CA TYR A 89 -10.32 5.79 4.88
C TYR A 89 -10.94 5.59 3.50
N ASP A 90 -11.60 4.45 3.31
CA ASP A 90 -12.24 4.16 2.04
C ASP A 90 -13.66 4.77 1.95
N ILE A 91 -14.25 4.67 0.77
CA ILE A 91 -15.61 5.15 0.50
C ILE A 91 -16.69 4.36 1.25
N ASP A 92 -16.35 3.17 1.72
CA ASP A 92 -17.22 2.29 2.51
C ASP A 92 -17.17 2.62 4.01
N GLY A 93 -16.22 3.46 4.43
CA GLY A 93 -16.03 3.91 5.81
C GLY A 93 -15.07 3.04 6.63
N ASN A 94 -14.34 2.15 6.00
CA ASN A 94 -13.31 1.36 6.68
C ASN A 94 -12.03 2.16 6.88
N GLU A 95 -11.31 1.89 7.96
CA GLU A 95 -10.02 2.48 8.31
C GLU A 95 -8.88 1.49 8.05
N TYR A 96 -7.77 1.99 7.48
CA TYR A 96 -6.57 1.22 7.18
C TYR A 96 -5.32 1.96 7.64
N TYR A 97 -4.25 1.22 7.93
CA TYR A 97 -2.91 1.80 8.07
C TYR A 97 -2.21 1.86 6.71
N ASP A 98 -1.66 3.04 6.39
CA ASP A 98 -0.94 3.27 5.14
C ASP A 98 0.53 2.87 5.28
N PHE A 99 0.86 1.66 4.83
CA PHE A 99 2.24 1.18 4.74
C PHE A 99 2.91 1.53 3.39
N LEU A 100 2.14 1.98 2.40
CA LEU A 100 2.67 2.36 1.10
C LEU A 100 3.20 3.80 1.08
N GLN A 101 2.59 4.69 1.86
CA GLN A 101 3.01 6.10 1.98
C GLN A 101 3.13 6.81 0.62
N ALA A 102 2.17 6.58 -0.28
CA ALA A 102 2.18 7.06 -1.67
C ALA A 102 3.47 6.70 -2.44
N GLY A 103 4.12 5.58 -2.09
CA GLY A 103 5.42 5.17 -2.65
C GLY A 103 6.62 5.84 -1.99
N GLY A 104 6.44 6.42 -0.78
CA GLY A 104 7.50 6.97 0.07
C GLY A 104 7.52 8.48 0.31
N PRO A 105 6.83 9.34 -0.48
CA PRO A 105 6.96 10.80 -0.30
C PRO A 105 6.29 11.34 0.97
N THR A 106 5.33 10.61 1.58
CA THR A 106 4.55 11.10 2.73
C THR A 106 5.22 10.81 4.08
N VAL A 107 6.52 11.15 4.20
CA VAL A 107 7.32 10.89 5.43
C VAL A 107 6.77 11.56 6.70
N LEU A 108 5.99 12.62 6.56
CA LEU A 108 5.29 13.29 7.66
C LEU A 108 3.85 12.77 7.87
N GLY A 109 3.51 11.68 7.21
CA GLY A 109 2.13 11.20 7.11
C GLY A 109 1.33 11.94 6.04
N SER A 110 0.11 11.48 5.82
CA SER A 110 -0.82 12.10 4.88
C SER A 110 -1.44 13.36 5.48
N ASN A 111 -1.57 14.41 4.65
CA ASN A 111 -2.24 15.66 4.99
C ASN A 111 -1.68 16.37 6.25
N PRO A 112 -0.34 16.51 6.42
CA PRO A 112 0.23 17.11 7.61
C PRO A 112 -0.11 18.60 7.71
N GLN A 113 -0.57 19.05 8.89
CA GLN A 113 -1.03 20.42 9.12
C GLN A 113 0.03 21.47 8.77
N ILE A 114 1.28 21.22 9.16
CA ILE A 114 2.40 22.13 8.88
C ILE A 114 2.59 22.42 7.39
N VAL A 115 2.39 21.41 6.52
CA VAL A 115 2.49 21.61 5.07
C VAL A 115 1.27 22.36 4.55
N ARG A 116 0.08 22.02 5.03
CA ARG A 116 -1.17 22.70 4.66
C ARG A 116 -1.12 24.19 4.96
N ASP A 117 -0.69 24.56 6.16
CA ASP A 117 -0.60 25.96 6.58
C ASP A 117 0.33 26.74 5.66
N GLN A 118 1.51 26.20 5.34
CA GLN A 118 2.45 26.83 4.41
C GLN A 118 1.91 26.97 2.98
N VAL A 119 1.17 25.97 2.50
CA VAL A 119 0.54 26.04 1.17
C VAL A 119 -0.55 27.11 1.14
N ILE A 120 -1.39 27.18 2.18
CA ILE A 120 -2.46 28.18 2.29
C ILE A 120 -1.87 29.59 2.30
N ASP A 121 -0.80 29.81 3.07
CA ASP A 121 -0.12 31.11 3.17
C ASP A 121 0.52 31.57 1.83
N LEU A 122 0.87 30.63 0.95
CA LEU A 122 1.46 30.91 -0.36
C LEU A 122 0.44 31.09 -1.48
N LEU A 123 -0.82 30.66 -1.29
CA LEU A 123 -1.86 30.82 -2.29
C LEU A 123 -2.36 32.28 -2.27
N PRO A 124 -2.30 32.98 -3.41
CA PRO A 124 -2.96 34.30 -3.51
C PRO A 124 -4.49 34.06 -3.40
N LEU A 125 -5.07 34.54 -2.34
CA LEU A 125 -6.51 34.60 -2.13
C LEU A 125 -7.12 35.77 -2.91
#